data_e92302cfa35fe47f5151cbbd86f14b6e
#
_entry.id   e92302cfa35fe47f5151cbbd86f14b6e
#
_cell.length_a   1.000
_cell.length_b   1.000
_cell.length_c   1.000
_cell.angle_alpha   90.00
_cell.angle_beta   90.00
_cell.angle_gamma   90.00
#
_symmetry.space_group_name_H-M   'P 1'
#
loop_
_entity.id
_entity.type
_entity.pdbx_description
1 polymer ?
#
loop_
_entity_poly.entity_id
_entity_poly.type
_entity_poly.pdbx_seq_one_letter_code
_entity_poly.pdbx_strand_id
1 'polypeptide(L)'
;MTIYTNGREPEFSREHPIAVNTMKIQAIEGGDTVSGIRMEHDVASMENEDRESFYPADGVFVALGTAGSTEIARQMGAELTDKGNVRVNSEMETTIPGLFAAGDCTGGLLQVSKAVYEGSMAGINAGKYVRQRKKAAD
;
A
#
# COMPACT_ATOMS: atom_id res chain seq x y z
N MET A 1 -11.90 18.68 7.29
CA MET A 1 -10.99 17.57 6.89
C MET A 1 -9.72 18.17 6.32
N THR A 2 -8.57 17.67 6.69
CA THR A 2 -7.27 18.06 6.12
C THR A 2 -6.59 16.84 5.54
N ILE A 3 -5.96 16.97 4.37
CA ILE A 3 -5.15 15.93 3.76
C ILE A 3 -3.69 16.21 4.10
N TYR A 4 -2.99 15.20 4.64
CA TYR A 4 -1.56 15.23 4.95
C TYR A 4 -0.82 14.33 3.97
N THR A 5 0.13 14.86 3.23
CA THR A 5 0.80 14.15 2.12
C THR A 5 2.18 13.61 2.46
N ASN A 6 2.63 13.82 3.69
CA ASN A 6 3.92 13.33 4.19
C ASN A 6 5.10 13.73 3.30
N GLY A 7 5.19 15.02 2.99
CA GLY A 7 6.28 15.61 2.19
C GLY A 7 6.13 15.44 0.68
N ARG A 8 4.97 14.97 0.16
CA ARG A 8 4.72 14.86 -1.27
C ARG A 8 3.81 15.98 -1.75
N GLU A 9 4.10 16.55 -2.91
CA GLU A 9 3.17 17.44 -3.59
C GLU A 9 2.00 16.62 -4.17
N PRO A 10 0.75 16.93 -3.81
CA PRO A 10 -0.40 16.20 -4.30
C PRO A 10 -0.78 16.66 -5.70
N GLU A 11 -1.09 15.73 -6.58
CA GLU A 11 -1.69 15.99 -7.88
C GLU A 11 -3.21 15.85 -7.78
N PHE A 12 -3.93 16.96 -7.93
CA PHE A 12 -5.39 16.97 -7.99
C PHE A 12 -5.87 17.28 -9.39
N SER A 13 -6.79 16.50 -9.89
CA SER A 13 -7.39 16.73 -11.23
C SER A 13 -8.36 17.90 -11.28
N ARG A 14 -8.77 18.46 -10.14
CA ARG A 14 -9.71 19.60 -10.01
C ARG A 14 -9.40 20.38 -8.73
N GLU A 15 -9.80 21.67 -8.71
CA GLU A 15 -9.84 22.45 -7.48
C GLU A 15 -10.76 21.79 -6.45
N HIS A 16 -10.33 21.74 -5.19
CA HIS A 16 -11.11 21.18 -4.09
C HIS A 16 -10.97 22.07 -2.84
N PRO A 17 -12.02 22.13 -2.00
CA PRO A 17 -12.03 22.98 -0.81
C PRO A 17 -11.34 22.35 0.41
N ILE A 18 -10.57 21.29 0.23
CA ILE A 18 -9.92 20.55 1.31
C ILE A 18 -8.54 21.15 1.56
N ALA A 19 -8.25 21.47 2.82
CA ALA A 19 -6.93 21.91 3.23
C ALA A 19 -5.89 20.79 3.04
N VAL A 20 -4.72 21.15 2.52
CA VAL A 20 -3.61 20.22 2.31
C VAL A 20 -2.42 20.68 3.12
N ASN A 21 -1.77 19.74 3.80
CA ASN A 21 -0.52 19.96 4.52
C ASN A 21 0.53 18.98 3.98
N THR A 22 1.61 19.51 3.43
CA THR A 22 2.69 18.74 2.80
C THR A 22 3.84 18.41 3.75
N MET A 23 3.80 18.86 5.00
CA MET A 23 4.84 18.58 6.00
C MET A 23 4.95 17.07 6.26
N LYS A 24 6.11 16.62 6.65
CA LYS A 24 6.32 15.22 7.03
C LYS A 24 5.71 14.91 8.38
N ILE A 25 5.05 13.78 8.48
CA ILE A 25 4.45 13.27 9.70
C ILE A 25 5.55 12.61 10.54
N GLN A 26 5.72 13.06 11.78
CA GLN A 26 6.61 12.44 12.77
C GLN A 26 5.89 11.35 13.56
N ALA A 27 4.69 11.65 14.05
CA ALA A 27 3.93 10.75 14.89
C ALA A 27 2.42 11.00 14.80
N ILE A 28 1.64 9.97 15.04
CA ILE A 28 0.23 10.06 15.41
C ILE A 28 0.18 9.89 16.92
N GLU A 29 -0.38 10.84 17.63
CA GLU A 29 -0.41 10.87 19.08
C GLU A 29 -1.79 10.59 19.65
N GLY A 30 -1.81 10.03 20.86
CA GLY A 30 -3.02 9.69 21.60
C GLY A 30 -2.75 8.64 22.66
N GLY A 31 -3.80 8.30 23.41
CA GLY A 31 -3.85 7.19 24.34
C GLY A 31 -4.80 6.12 23.81
N ASP A 32 -5.94 5.94 24.49
CA ASP A 32 -7.01 5.04 24.02
C ASP A 32 -7.69 5.54 22.74
N THR A 33 -7.57 6.85 22.45
CA THR A 33 -8.04 7.50 21.23
C THR A 33 -6.98 8.43 20.68
N VAL A 34 -7.03 8.70 19.36
CA VAL A 34 -6.18 9.68 18.70
C VAL A 34 -6.43 11.07 19.28
N SER A 35 -5.36 11.82 19.56
CA SER A 35 -5.42 13.23 19.98
C SER A 35 -4.95 14.20 18.89
N GLY A 36 -4.09 13.74 17.97
CA GLY A 36 -3.58 14.57 16.90
C GLY A 36 -2.39 13.97 16.15
N ILE A 37 -1.80 14.82 15.31
CA ILE A 37 -0.66 14.48 14.46
C ILE A 37 0.48 15.47 14.77
N ARG A 38 1.67 14.93 15.01
CA ARG A 38 2.91 15.71 15.12
C ARG A 38 3.63 15.72 13.78
N MET A 39 4.04 16.93 13.35
CA MET A 39 4.74 17.15 12.11
C MET A 39 6.20 17.50 12.32
N GLU A 40 7.04 17.24 11.31
CA GLU A 40 8.43 17.71 11.27
C GLU A 40 8.46 19.24 11.11
N HIS A 41 9.35 19.91 11.84
CA HIS A 41 9.62 21.33 11.63
C HIS A 41 10.16 21.58 10.23
N ASP A 42 9.57 22.51 9.51
CA ASP A 42 10.19 23.06 8.30
C ASP A 42 11.33 24.01 8.74
N VAL A 43 12.56 23.57 8.56
CA VAL A 43 13.77 24.33 8.90
C VAL A 43 13.87 25.64 8.10
N ALA A 44 13.07 25.82 7.05
CA ALA A 44 13.04 27.01 6.20
C ALA A 44 12.21 28.17 6.79
N SER A 45 11.42 27.95 7.85
CA SER A 45 10.59 28.98 8.50
C SER A 45 11.10 29.38 9.88
N MET A 46 12.40 29.66 10.00
CA MET A 46 13.11 29.99 11.25
C MET A 46 12.82 31.38 11.82
N GLU A 47 11.58 31.80 11.91
CA GLU A 47 11.27 33.05 12.67
C GLU A 47 10.49 32.84 13.99
N ASN A 48 10.20 31.59 14.39
CA ASN A 48 9.57 31.30 15.69
C ASN A 48 9.99 29.95 16.26
N GLU A 49 10.94 29.98 17.19
CA GLU A 49 11.62 28.83 17.81
C GLU A 49 10.75 27.89 18.67
N ASP A 50 9.45 28.12 18.85
CA ASP A 50 8.62 27.38 19.84
C ASP A 50 7.30 26.77 19.30
N ARG A 51 7.13 26.60 18.00
CA ARG A 51 5.91 25.92 17.52
C ARG A 51 6.18 24.46 17.22
N GLU A 52 6.00 23.62 18.20
CA GLU A 52 5.68 22.22 17.98
C GLU A 52 4.50 22.14 17.00
N SER A 53 4.74 21.51 15.85
CA SER A 53 3.71 21.38 14.82
C SER A 53 2.75 20.25 15.18
N PHE A 54 1.97 20.45 16.25
CA PHE A 54 0.90 19.54 16.64
C PHE A 54 -0.44 19.99 16.08
N TYR A 55 -1.10 19.10 15.38
CA TYR A 55 -2.41 19.34 14.78
C TYR A 55 -3.43 18.42 15.46
N PRO A 56 -4.37 18.96 16.26
CA PRO A 56 -5.40 18.16 16.92
C PRO A 56 -6.30 17.47 15.88
N ALA A 57 -6.64 16.21 16.14
CA ALA A 57 -7.53 15.42 15.29
C ALA A 57 -8.26 14.36 16.11
N ASP A 58 -9.55 14.17 15.85
CA ASP A 58 -10.39 13.15 16.49
C ASP A 58 -10.23 11.78 15.83
N GLY A 59 -9.62 11.71 14.65
CA GLY A 59 -9.37 10.48 13.93
C GLY A 59 -8.41 10.69 12.76
N VAL A 60 -7.64 9.65 12.43
CA VAL A 60 -6.67 9.65 11.33
C VAL A 60 -6.89 8.45 10.43
N PHE A 61 -7.02 8.69 9.13
CA PHE A 61 -7.07 7.66 8.10
C PHE A 61 -5.72 7.60 7.38
N VAL A 62 -5.00 6.50 7.55
CA VAL A 62 -3.70 6.30 6.90
C VAL A 62 -3.91 5.70 5.51
N ALA A 63 -3.50 6.44 4.47
CA ALA A 63 -3.60 6.04 3.06
C ALA A 63 -2.29 6.30 2.31
N LEU A 64 -1.15 6.03 2.93
CA LEU A 64 0.19 6.34 2.41
C LEU A 64 0.71 5.30 1.38
N GLY A 65 -0.10 4.36 0.98
CA GLY A 65 0.22 3.33 0.00
C GLY A 65 0.02 1.91 0.53
N THR A 66 0.28 0.94 -0.34
CA THR A 66 0.21 -0.48 -0.04
C THR A 66 1.62 -1.01 0.20
N ALA A 67 2.08 -1.02 1.45
CA ALA A 67 3.34 -1.65 1.79
C ALA A 67 3.11 -3.15 2.07
N GLY A 68 3.89 -4.02 1.43
CA GLY A 68 4.17 -5.32 1.99
C GLY A 68 3.79 -6.56 1.17
N SER A 69 2.73 -6.60 0.36
CA SER A 69 2.36 -7.84 -0.35
C SER A 69 3.35 -8.25 -1.45
N THR A 70 3.99 -7.30 -2.11
CA THR A 70 5.04 -7.56 -3.10
C THR A 70 6.37 -7.93 -2.47
N GLU A 71 6.64 -7.48 -1.24
CA GLU A 71 7.90 -7.72 -0.55
C GLU A 71 8.12 -9.21 -0.25
N ILE A 72 7.09 -9.93 0.17
CA ILE A 72 7.16 -11.38 0.40
C ILE A 72 7.52 -12.10 -0.90
N ALA A 73 6.84 -11.77 -2.00
CA ALA A 73 7.10 -12.37 -3.30
C ALA A 73 8.55 -12.08 -3.78
N ARG A 74 9.03 -10.86 -3.57
CA ARG A 74 10.39 -10.45 -3.89
C ARG A 74 11.43 -11.23 -3.08
N GLN A 75 11.23 -11.39 -1.77
CA GLN A 75 12.13 -12.16 -0.90
C GLN A 75 12.17 -13.64 -1.30
N MET A 76 11.07 -14.19 -1.80
CA MET A 76 11.02 -15.54 -2.34
C MET A 76 11.66 -15.67 -3.74
N GLY A 77 12.09 -14.59 -4.36
CA GLY A 77 12.73 -14.56 -5.67
C GLY A 77 11.75 -14.52 -6.86
N ALA A 78 10.48 -14.20 -6.63
CA ALA A 78 9.53 -14.00 -7.72
C ALA A 78 9.88 -12.73 -8.53
N GLU A 79 9.74 -12.81 -9.85
CA GLU A 79 9.94 -11.65 -10.72
C GLU A 79 8.89 -10.57 -10.46
N LEU A 80 9.37 -9.33 -10.50
CA LEU A 80 8.52 -8.15 -10.46
C LEU A 80 8.49 -7.48 -11.85
N THR A 81 7.43 -6.74 -12.11
CA THR A 81 7.33 -5.83 -13.26
C THR A 81 8.17 -4.58 -13.01
N ASP A 82 8.42 -3.78 -14.05
CA ASP A 82 9.15 -2.49 -13.95
C ASP A 82 8.48 -1.49 -12.97
N LYS A 83 7.18 -1.70 -12.69
CA LYS A 83 6.42 -0.91 -11.72
C LYS A 83 6.45 -1.49 -10.30
N GLY A 84 7.22 -2.56 -10.06
CA GLY A 84 7.35 -3.21 -8.76
C GLY A 84 6.19 -4.14 -8.37
N ASN A 85 5.29 -4.48 -9.30
CA ASN A 85 4.21 -5.44 -9.05
C ASN A 85 4.67 -6.87 -9.30
N VAL A 86 4.07 -7.85 -8.64
CA VAL A 86 4.37 -9.27 -8.87
C VAL A 86 3.97 -9.66 -10.29
N ARG A 87 4.93 -10.22 -11.05
CA ARG A 87 4.67 -10.74 -12.39
C ARG A 87 3.92 -12.07 -12.28
N VAL A 88 2.78 -12.15 -12.94
CA VAL A 88 1.96 -13.37 -13.03
C VAL A 88 1.55 -13.65 -14.48
N ASN A 89 1.25 -14.92 -14.76
CA ASN A 89 0.61 -15.33 -16.01
C ASN A 89 -0.94 -15.22 -15.92
N SER A 90 -1.65 -15.65 -16.98
CA SER A 90 -3.12 -15.64 -17.01
C SER A 90 -3.79 -16.56 -15.97
N GLU A 91 -3.04 -17.47 -15.38
CA GLU A 91 -3.49 -18.40 -14.32
C GLU A 91 -3.10 -17.93 -12.92
N MET A 92 -2.61 -16.70 -12.81
CA MET A 92 -2.13 -16.06 -11.56
C MET A 92 -0.91 -16.77 -10.95
N GLU A 93 -0.17 -17.55 -11.73
CA GLU A 93 1.10 -18.15 -11.30
C GLU A 93 2.23 -17.12 -11.39
N THR A 94 3.06 -17.07 -10.37
CA THR A 94 4.33 -16.31 -10.40
C THR A 94 5.41 -17.12 -11.12
N THR A 95 6.61 -16.57 -11.22
CA THR A 95 7.79 -17.29 -11.72
C THR A 95 8.29 -18.38 -10.78
N ILE A 96 7.80 -18.43 -9.56
CA ILE A 96 8.14 -19.45 -8.57
C ILE A 96 7.07 -20.56 -8.57
N PRO A 97 7.44 -21.81 -8.86
CA PRO A 97 6.49 -22.91 -8.91
C PRO A 97 5.72 -23.10 -7.60
N GLY A 98 4.39 -23.05 -7.68
CA GLY A 98 3.50 -23.20 -6.53
C GLY A 98 3.22 -21.91 -5.76
N LEU A 99 3.81 -20.78 -6.17
CA LEU A 99 3.50 -19.45 -5.64
C LEU A 99 2.57 -18.73 -6.62
N PHE A 100 1.42 -18.29 -6.11
CA PHE A 100 0.41 -17.52 -6.83
C PHE A 100 0.27 -16.13 -6.23
N ALA A 101 -0.08 -15.14 -7.05
CA ALA A 101 -0.35 -13.79 -6.60
C ALA A 101 -1.60 -13.23 -7.27
N ALA A 102 -2.38 -12.44 -6.52
CA ALA A 102 -3.65 -11.89 -6.98
C ALA A 102 -3.97 -10.56 -6.29
N GLY A 103 -4.77 -9.72 -6.93
CA GLY A 103 -5.22 -8.44 -6.40
C GLY A 103 -4.24 -7.31 -6.66
N ASP A 104 -4.16 -6.37 -5.75
CA ASP A 104 -3.39 -5.12 -5.93
C ASP A 104 -1.90 -5.37 -6.15
N CYS A 105 -1.34 -6.43 -5.58
CA CYS A 105 0.08 -6.77 -5.74
C CYS A 105 0.47 -7.15 -7.18
N THR A 106 -0.47 -7.53 -8.04
CA THR A 106 -0.23 -7.80 -9.46
C THR A 106 -0.32 -6.56 -10.34
N GLY A 107 -0.74 -5.41 -9.76
CA GLY A 107 -0.89 -4.13 -10.46
C GLY A 107 -2.15 -4.05 -11.34
N GLY A 108 -2.14 -3.14 -12.31
CA GLY A 108 -3.29 -2.90 -13.17
C GLY A 108 -4.40 -2.10 -12.48
N LEU A 109 -5.65 -2.46 -12.71
CA LEU A 109 -6.81 -1.80 -12.10
C LEU A 109 -6.93 -2.17 -10.63
N LEU A 110 -6.72 -1.21 -9.72
CA LEU A 110 -6.79 -1.42 -8.26
C LEU A 110 -8.25 -1.34 -7.80
N GLN A 111 -8.99 -2.42 -7.96
CA GLN A 111 -10.41 -2.53 -7.62
C GLN A 111 -10.73 -3.89 -6.99
N VAL A 112 -11.71 -3.89 -6.07
CA VAL A 112 -12.17 -5.08 -5.36
C VAL A 112 -12.64 -6.17 -6.35
N SER A 113 -13.36 -5.81 -7.41
CA SER A 113 -13.84 -6.75 -8.43
C SER A 113 -12.70 -7.51 -9.12
N LYS A 114 -11.59 -6.80 -9.43
CA LYS A 114 -10.38 -7.44 -9.99
C LYS A 114 -9.75 -8.38 -8.96
N ALA A 115 -9.59 -7.92 -7.72
CA ALA A 115 -8.99 -8.73 -6.66
C ALA A 115 -9.78 -10.02 -6.39
N VAL A 116 -11.11 -9.96 -6.41
CA VAL A 116 -12.00 -11.14 -6.28
C VAL A 116 -11.82 -12.10 -7.46
N TYR A 117 -11.82 -11.58 -8.69
CA TYR A 117 -11.63 -12.41 -9.89
C TYR A 117 -10.26 -13.11 -9.86
N GLU A 118 -9.19 -12.35 -9.69
CA GLU A 118 -7.82 -12.89 -9.65
C GLU A 118 -7.62 -13.87 -8.49
N GLY A 119 -8.17 -13.55 -7.30
CA GLY A 119 -8.14 -14.44 -6.15
C GLY A 119 -8.82 -15.78 -6.41
N SER A 120 -9.96 -15.76 -7.10
CA SER A 120 -10.67 -16.97 -7.52
C SER A 120 -9.83 -17.80 -8.49
N MET A 121 -9.20 -17.15 -9.48
CA MET A 121 -8.31 -17.81 -10.44
C MET A 121 -7.09 -18.42 -9.75
N ALA A 122 -6.43 -17.66 -8.89
CA ALA A 122 -5.29 -18.13 -8.12
C ALA A 122 -5.64 -19.35 -7.24
N GLY A 123 -6.76 -19.29 -6.54
CA GLY A 123 -7.21 -20.39 -5.66
C GLY A 123 -7.52 -21.69 -6.43
N ILE A 124 -8.22 -21.58 -7.57
CA ILE A 124 -8.53 -22.73 -8.43
C ILE A 124 -7.23 -23.36 -8.97
N ASN A 125 -6.31 -22.54 -9.46
CA ASN A 125 -5.07 -23.02 -10.09
C ASN A 125 -4.06 -23.55 -9.05
N ALA A 126 -3.97 -22.93 -7.87
CA ALA A 126 -3.23 -23.50 -6.74
C ALA A 126 -3.74 -24.88 -6.34
N GLY A 127 -5.06 -25.08 -6.30
CA GLY A 127 -5.67 -26.38 -6.06
C GLY A 127 -5.35 -27.42 -7.14
N LYS A 128 -5.31 -27.02 -8.42
CA LYS A 128 -4.86 -27.89 -9.54
C LYS A 128 -3.39 -28.27 -9.38
N TYR A 129 -2.54 -27.30 -9.10
CA TYR A 129 -1.10 -27.51 -8.89
C TYR A 129 -0.83 -28.54 -7.79
N VAL A 130 -1.46 -28.42 -6.64
CA VAL A 130 -1.30 -29.38 -5.51
C VAL A 130 -1.75 -30.80 -5.93
N ARG A 131 -2.88 -30.94 -6.62
CA ARG A 131 -3.37 -32.24 -7.10
C ARG A 131 -2.41 -32.90 -8.10
N GLN A 132 -1.85 -32.12 -9.02
CA GLN A 132 -0.86 -32.61 -9.99
C GLN A 132 0.42 -33.10 -9.30
N ARG A 133 0.91 -32.34 -8.32
CA ARG A 133 2.11 -32.72 -7.54
C ARG A 133 1.92 -34.00 -6.73
N LYS A 134 0.74 -34.18 -6.14
CA LYS A 134 0.42 -35.43 -5.43
C LYS A 134 0.45 -36.64 -6.36
N LYS A 135 -0.20 -36.52 -7.54
CA LYS A 135 -0.22 -37.61 -8.54
C LYS A 135 1.16 -37.95 -9.12
N ALA A 136 2.11 -37.04 -9.10
CA ALA A 136 3.47 -37.27 -9.60
C ALA A 136 4.38 -37.88 -8.51
N ALA A 137 3.96 -37.90 -7.26
CA ALA A 137 4.70 -38.44 -6.12
C ALA A 137 4.23 -39.88 -5.75
N ASP A 138 3.08 -40.30 -6.27
CA ASP A 138 2.54 -41.68 -6.18
C ASP A 138 3.01 -42.50 -7.37
#